data_4f2fa8ce6c059fefd41911246a37b98d
#
_entry.id   4f2fa8ce6c059fefd41911246a37b98d
#
_cell.length_a   1.000
_cell.length_b   1.000
_cell.length_c   1.000
_cell.angle_alpha   90.00
_cell.angle_beta   90.00
_cell.angle_gamma   90.00
#
_symmetry.space_group_name_H-M   'P 1'
#
loop_
_entity.id
_entity.type
_entity.pdbx_description
1 polymer ?
#
loop_
_entity_poly.entity_id
_entity_poly.type
_entity_poly.pdbx_seq_one_letter_code
_entity_poly.pdbx_strand_id
1 'polypeptide(L)'
;MKGYFNNEQANKDSFSGDWFRTGDVVVTDEDGDIFIVDRIKDMIKVKGYQVSPTELESEIRLAPGVADVAVIGVPHPQAGEAPRAFIVPSSEDVSVESVQEFLSGRLAKYKQLTGGIVIMESLPKSPTGKVLRKELRAL
;
A
#
# COMPACT_ATOMS: atom_id res chain seq x y z
N MET A 1 12.89 11.60 19.17
CA MET A 1 13.07 10.54 20.19
C MET A 1 14.55 10.34 20.45
N LYS A 2 14.95 9.74 21.60
CA LYS A 2 16.36 9.49 21.91
C LYS A 2 16.95 8.27 21.19
N GLY A 3 16.14 7.35 20.77
CA GLY A 3 16.53 6.13 20.08
C GLY A 3 15.68 4.91 20.48
N TYR A 4 15.92 3.79 19.82
CA TYR A 4 15.34 2.48 20.15
C TYR A 4 16.13 1.84 21.30
N PHE A 5 15.42 1.34 22.30
CA PHE A 5 16.04 0.74 23.48
C PHE A 5 16.79 -0.56 23.13
N ASN A 6 18.05 -0.67 23.51
CA ASN A 6 18.93 -1.81 23.26
C ASN A 6 18.98 -2.30 21.81
N ASN A 7 18.84 -1.40 20.83
CA ASN A 7 18.91 -1.75 19.40
C ASN A 7 19.79 -0.74 18.63
N GLU A 8 21.09 -0.93 18.72
CA GLU A 8 22.09 -0.05 18.08
C GLU A 8 21.96 -0.03 16.55
N GLN A 9 21.66 -1.19 15.94
CA GLN A 9 21.51 -1.26 14.49
C GLN A 9 20.31 -0.43 14.02
N ALA A 10 19.14 -0.57 14.67
CA ALA A 10 17.98 0.25 14.35
C ALA A 10 18.24 1.75 14.57
N ASN A 11 19.05 2.11 15.57
CA ASN A 11 19.45 3.50 15.79
C ASN A 11 20.34 4.03 14.66
N LYS A 12 21.36 3.27 14.22
CA LYS A 12 22.20 3.65 13.08
C LYS A 12 21.40 3.83 11.80
N ASP A 13 20.42 2.95 11.55
CA ASP A 13 19.61 2.98 10.34
C ASP A 13 18.58 4.12 10.35
N SER A 14 18.12 4.50 11.56
CA SER A 14 17.03 5.49 11.72
C SER A 14 17.52 6.93 11.87
N PHE A 15 18.82 7.17 12.08
CA PHE A 15 19.35 8.52 12.23
C PHE A 15 20.41 8.83 11.17
N SER A 16 20.52 10.11 10.83
CA SER A 16 21.59 10.68 10.01
C SER A 16 22.09 11.94 10.73
N GLY A 17 23.18 11.83 11.51
CA GLY A 17 23.52 12.85 12.48
C GLY A 17 22.40 13.04 13.50
N ASP A 18 21.95 14.26 13.67
CA ASP A 18 20.85 14.60 14.59
C ASP A 18 19.44 14.41 14.00
N TRP A 19 19.35 14.04 12.72
CA TRP A 19 18.08 13.90 11.99
C TRP A 19 17.55 12.48 12.07
N PHE A 20 16.26 12.38 12.45
CA PHE A 20 15.53 11.12 12.43
C PHE A 20 14.88 10.88 11.04
N ARG A 21 15.18 9.74 10.45
CA ARG A 21 14.57 9.29 9.19
C ARG A 21 13.19 8.69 9.47
N THR A 22 12.14 9.37 9.08
CA THR A 22 10.75 8.88 9.31
C THR A 22 10.43 7.66 8.45
N GLY A 23 11.04 7.53 7.28
CA GLY A 23 10.73 6.50 6.28
C GLY A 23 9.42 6.77 5.53
N ASP A 24 8.95 8.01 5.58
CA ASP A 24 7.75 8.44 4.84
C ASP A 24 8.13 9.03 3.47
N VAL A 25 7.25 8.85 2.51
CA VAL A 25 7.24 9.56 1.23
C VAL A 25 6.30 10.76 1.40
N VAL A 26 6.80 11.93 1.10
CA VAL A 26 6.04 13.17 1.23
C VAL A 26 6.06 13.96 -0.07
N VAL A 27 5.06 14.79 -0.27
CA VAL A 27 5.04 15.88 -1.25
C VAL A 27 4.87 17.19 -0.51
N THR A 28 5.42 18.25 -1.07
CA THR A 28 5.22 19.62 -0.57
C THR A 28 4.50 20.43 -1.64
N ASP A 29 3.58 21.29 -1.23
CA ASP A 29 2.96 22.29 -2.11
C ASP A 29 3.79 23.57 -2.21
N GLU A 30 3.22 24.57 -2.92
CA GLU A 30 3.87 25.88 -3.13
C GLU A 30 3.96 26.71 -1.84
N ASP A 31 3.10 26.45 -0.86
CA ASP A 31 3.09 27.11 0.45
C ASP A 31 4.06 26.44 1.43
N GLY A 32 4.65 25.30 1.07
CA GLY A 32 5.60 24.53 1.87
C GLY A 32 4.93 23.54 2.84
N ASP A 33 3.64 23.31 2.72
CA ASP A 33 2.92 22.31 3.50
C ASP A 33 3.33 20.90 3.08
N ILE A 34 3.45 20.01 4.07
CA ILE A 34 3.95 18.63 3.88
C ILE A 34 2.78 17.65 3.95
N PHE A 35 2.59 16.89 2.88
CA PHE A 35 1.60 15.83 2.78
C PHE A 35 2.28 14.47 2.76
N ILE A 36 1.93 13.60 3.71
CA ILE A 36 2.44 12.21 3.75
C ILE A 36 1.65 11.39 2.73
N VAL A 37 2.35 10.84 1.75
CA VAL A 37 1.76 10.03 0.67
C VAL A 37 1.76 8.56 1.04
N ASP A 38 2.91 8.04 1.51
CA ASP A 38 3.06 6.62 1.82
C ASP A 38 4.33 6.36 2.66
N ARG A 39 4.60 5.09 2.96
CA ARG A 39 5.85 4.61 3.53
C ARG A 39 6.81 4.13 2.44
N ILE A 40 8.09 4.53 2.50
CA ILE A 40 9.12 4.10 1.54
C ILE A 40 9.17 2.57 1.39
N LYS A 41 9.10 1.84 2.53
CA LYS A 41 9.17 0.38 2.57
C LYS A 41 7.92 -0.34 2.02
N ASP A 42 6.81 0.37 1.93
CA ASP A 42 5.54 -0.19 1.45
C ASP A 42 5.30 0.10 -0.04
N MET A 43 6.11 1.02 -0.64
CA MET A 43 6.06 1.30 -2.08
C MET A 43 6.33 0.05 -2.91
N ILE A 44 5.49 -0.20 -3.90
CA ILE A 44 5.55 -1.36 -4.79
C ILE A 44 6.44 -1.02 -6.00
N LYS A 45 7.45 -1.84 -6.26
CA LYS A 45 8.43 -1.58 -7.34
C LYS A 45 8.03 -2.32 -8.62
N VAL A 46 7.23 -1.66 -9.46
CA VAL A 46 6.72 -2.22 -10.73
C VAL A 46 7.57 -1.73 -11.89
N LYS A 47 8.40 -2.57 -12.49
CA LYS A 47 9.28 -2.21 -13.64
C LYS A 47 10.08 -0.92 -13.42
N GLY A 48 10.56 -0.70 -12.20
CA GLY A 48 11.30 0.50 -11.82
C GLY A 48 10.44 1.69 -11.37
N TYR A 49 9.13 1.66 -11.59
CA TYR A 49 8.21 2.65 -11.04
C TYR A 49 7.91 2.35 -9.58
N GLN A 50 7.77 3.40 -8.77
CA GLN A 50 7.29 3.29 -7.41
C GLN A 50 5.79 3.56 -7.38
N VAL A 51 5.02 2.55 -7.00
CA VAL A 51 3.56 2.61 -6.93
C VAL A 51 3.13 2.65 -5.46
N SER A 52 2.37 3.65 -5.09
CA SER A 52 1.83 3.80 -3.75
C SER A 52 0.66 2.83 -3.51
N PRO A 53 0.74 1.94 -2.54
CA PRO A 53 -0.40 1.14 -2.11
C PRO A 53 -1.59 2.00 -1.68
N THR A 54 -1.33 3.08 -0.94
CA THR A 54 -2.36 4.00 -0.43
C THR A 54 -3.12 4.70 -1.55
N GLU A 55 -2.44 5.09 -2.63
CA GLU A 55 -3.10 5.63 -3.82
C GLU A 55 -4.06 4.61 -4.45
N LEU A 56 -3.58 3.37 -4.64
CA LEU A 56 -4.42 2.29 -5.18
C LEU A 56 -5.60 1.95 -4.27
N GLU A 57 -5.37 1.88 -2.97
CA GLU A 57 -6.41 1.66 -1.96
C GLU A 57 -7.50 2.75 -2.03
N SER A 58 -7.09 4.01 -2.23
CA SER A 58 -8.02 5.14 -2.36
C SER A 58 -8.88 5.03 -3.62
N GLU A 59 -8.31 4.66 -4.77
CA GLU A 59 -9.06 4.46 -6.01
C GLU A 59 -9.99 3.25 -5.94
N ILE A 60 -9.53 2.12 -5.38
CA ILE A 60 -10.35 0.91 -5.23
C ILE A 60 -11.52 1.15 -4.29
N ARG A 61 -11.34 1.94 -3.23
CA ARG A 61 -12.40 2.27 -2.26
C ARG A 61 -13.57 3.04 -2.88
N LEU A 62 -13.36 3.69 -4.02
CA LEU A 62 -14.44 4.34 -4.78
C LEU A 62 -15.29 3.36 -5.58
N ALA A 63 -14.87 2.11 -5.73
CA ALA A 63 -15.65 1.09 -6.43
C ALA A 63 -16.91 0.74 -5.62
N PRO A 64 -18.08 0.65 -6.28
CA PRO A 64 -19.34 0.31 -5.60
C PRO A 64 -19.23 -1.01 -4.83
N GLY A 65 -19.71 -1.02 -3.59
CA GLY A 65 -19.76 -2.22 -2.76
C GLY A 65 -18.44 -2.60 -2.07
N VAL A 66 -17.36 -1.87 -2.24
CA VAL A 66 -16.10 -2.09 -1.50
C VAL A 66 -16.22 -1.47 -0.10
N ALA A 67 -16.18 -2.32 0.94
CA ALA A 67 -16.21 -1.88 2.34
C ALA A 67 -14.80 -1.53 2.85
N ASP A 68 -13.82 -2.37 2.53
CA ASP A 68 -12.43 -2.15 2.93
C ASP A 68 -11.47 -2.75 1.90
N VAL A 69 -10.25 -2.23 1.85
CA VAL A 69 -9.24 -2.66 0.89
C VAL A 69 -7.83 -2.48 1.45
N ALA A 70 -6.97 -3.43 1.11
CA ALA A 70 -5.53 -3.30 1.31
C ALA A 70 -4.79 -3.74 0.06
N VAL A 71 -3.72 -3.02 -0.27
CA VAL A 71 -2.86 -3.33 -1.43
C VAL A 71 -1.44 -3.62 -0.94
N ILE A 72 -0.84 -4.67 -1.50
CA ILE A 72 0.58 -5.02 -1.27
C ILE A 72 1.29 -5.30 -2.59
N GLY A 73 2.61 -5.17 -2.57
CA GLY A 73 3.45 -5.73 -3.63
C GLY A 73 3.65 -7.23 -3.43
N VAL A 74 3.48 -8.00 -4.49
CA VAL A 74 3.84 -9.42 -4.55
C VAL A 74 4.90 -9.64 -5.62
N PRO A 75 5.80 -10.63 -5.46
CA PRO A 75 6.82 -10.94 -6.47
C PRO A 75 6.20 -11.20 -7.84
N HIS A 76 6.81 -10.64 -8.89
CA HIS A 76 6.36 -10.83 -10.27
C HIS A 76 7.57 -11.07 -11.19
N PRO A 77 7.59 -12.14 -12.03
CA PRO A 77 8.77 -12.55 -12.78
C PRO A 77 9.35 -11.49 -13.74
N GLN A 78 8.49 -10.65 -14.33
CA GLN A 78 8.90 -9.66 -15.32
C GLN A 78 8.88 -8.22 -14.82
N ALA A 79 8.20 -7.96 -13.69
CA ALA A 79 8.00 -6.60 -13.19
C ALA A 79 8.78 -6.31 -11.89
N GLY A 80 9.43 -7.32 -11.29
CA GLY A 80 9.97 -7.27 -9.95
C GLY A 80 8.86 -7.50 -8.93
N GLU A 81 7.95 -6.54 -8.78
CA GLU A 81 6.72 -6.67 -8.00
C GLU A 81 5.50 -6.32 -8.84
N ALA A 82 4.34 -6.78 -8.38
CA ALA A 82 3.04 -6.44 -8.94
C ALA A 82 2.05 -6.09 -7.80
N PRO A 83 1.19 -5.07 -7.98
CA PRO A 83 0.17 -4.75 -7.00
C PRO A 83 -0.88 -5.87 -6.91
N ARG A 84 -1.16 -6.32 -5.69
CA ARG A 84 -2.26 -7.23 -5.35
C ARG A 84 -3.20 -6.56 -4.37
N ALA A 85 -4.49 -6.56 -4.68
CA ALA A 85 -5.51 -6.02 -3.80
C ALA A 85 -6.22 -7.14 -3.02
N PHE A 86 -6.49 -6.86 -1.75
CA PHE A 86 -7.36 -7.65 -0.89
C PHE A 86 -8.57 -6.80 -0.56
N ILE A 87 -9.77 -7.26 -0.90
CA ILE A 87 -10.99 -6.49 -0.86
C ILE A 87 -12.00 -7.16 0.06
N VAL A 88 -12.57 -6.38 0.95
CA VAL A 88 -13.72 -6.77 1.77
C VAL A 88 -14.97 -6.18 1.12
N PRO A 89 -15.92 -7.00 0.64
CA PRO A 89 -17.13 -6.51 0.05
C PRO A 89 -18.15 -6.09 1.12
N SER A 90 -19.00 -5.11 0.81
CA SER A 90 -20.17 -4.76 1.60
C SER A 90 -21.46 -5.35 1.03
N SER A 91 -21.41 -5.95 -0.17
CA SER A 91 -22.50 -6.63 -0.84
C SER A 91 -22.00 -7.84 -1.63
N GLU A 92 -22.88 -8.76 -1.96
CA GLU A 92 -22.57 -9.96 -2.74
C GLU A 92 -22.28 -9.66 -4.22
N ASP A 93 -22.59 -8.45 -4.69
CA ASP A 93 -22.39 -8.03 -6.09
C ASP A 93 -20.92 -7.69 -6.43
N VAL A 94 -20.04 -7.61 -5.42
CA VAL A 94 -18.62 -7.30 -5.64
C VAL A 94 -17.90 -8.55 -6.11
N SER A 95 -17.42 -8.51 -7.34
CA SER A 95 -16.57 -9.54 -7.93
C SER A 95 -15.23 -8.99 -8.38
N VAL A 96 -14.30 -9.88 -8.69
CA VAL A 96 -12.99 -9.49 -9.25
C VAL A 96 -13.18 -8.70 -10.54
N GLU A 97 -14.12 -9.17 -11.39
CA GLU A 97 -14.43 -8.59 -12.69
C GLU A 97 -15.02 -7.18 -12.54
N SER A 98 -15.97 -6.98 -11.61
CA SER A 98 -16.60 -5.68 -11.38
C SER A 98 -15.59 -4.63 -10.91
N VAL A 99 -14.63 -5.02 -10.05
CA VAL A 99 -13.56 -4.13 -9.59
C VAL A 99 -12.58 -3.83 -10.72
N GLN A 100 -12.19 -4.83 -11.53
CA GLN A 100 -11.31 -4.63 -12.67
C GLN A 100 -11.93 -3.70 -13.72
N GLU A 101 -13.22 -3.87 -14.03
CA GLU A 101 -13.95 -3.01 -14.93
C GLU A 101 -14.01 -1.57 -14.41
N PHE A 102 -14.33 -1.39 -13.13
CA PHE A 102 -14.34 -0.07 -12.48
C PHE A 102 -12.99 0.63 -12.59
N LEU A 103 -11.88 -0.09 -12.39
CA LEU A 103 -10.54 0.47 -12.45
C LEU A 103 -10.03 0.66 -13.88
N SER A 104 -10.71 0.09 -14.86
CA SER A 104 -10.34 0.24 -16.27
C SER A 104 -10.39 1.71 -16.70
N GLY A 105 -9.28 2.22 -17.24
CA GLY A 105 -9.13 3.61 -17.64
C GLY A 105 -8.85 4.60 -16.50
N ARG A 106 -8.97 4.20 -15.23
CA ARG A 106 -8.67 5.05 -14.07
C ARG A 106 -7.20 5.00 -13.66
N LEU A 107 -6.58 3.83 -13.78
CA LEU A 107 -5.20 3.60 -13.37
C LEU A 107 -4.25 3.54 -14.56
N ALA A 108 -3.09 4.18 -14.43
CA ALA A 108 -2.00 4.04 -15.38
C ALA A 108 -1.60 2.55 -15.53
N LYS A 109 -1.06 2.17 -16.70
CA LYS A 109 -0.75 0.77 -17.02
C LYS A 109 0.15 0.06 -15.99
N TYR A 110 1.13 0.76 -15.43
CA TYR A 110 2.04 0.21 -14.42
C TYR A 110 1.42 0.14 -13.01
N LYS A 111 0.26 0.77 -12.80
CA LYS A 111 -0.51 0.74 -11.54
C LYS A 111 -1.61 -0.33 -11.52
N GLN A 112 -1.80 -1.05 -12.61
CA GLN A 112 -2.82 -2.10 -12.72
C GLN A 112 -2.54 -3.25 -11.73
N LEU A 113 -3.62 -3.86 -11.20
CA LEU A 113 -3.55 -4.93 -10.20
C LEU A 113 -3.10 -6.27 -10.82
N THR A 114 -1.93 -6.28 -11.46
CA THR A 114 -1.39 -7.47 -12.14
C THR A 114 -0.96 -8.58 -11.20
N GLY A 115 -0.85 -8.30 -9.90
CA GLY A 115 -0.67 -9.28 -8.83
C GLY A 115 -1.96 -10.00 -8.43
N GLY A 116 -3.12 -9.56 -8.98
CA GLY A 116 -4.43 -10.15 -8.75
C GLY A 116 -5.27 -9.40 -7.71
N ILE A 117 -6.53 -9.83 -7.60
CA ILE A 117 -7.51 -9.35 -6.62
C ILE A 117 -7.99 -10.56 -5.82
N VAL A 118 -8.04 -10.43 -4.51
CA VAL A 118 -8.55 -11.43 -3.58
C VAL A 118 -9.73 -10.84 -2.82
N ILE A 119 -10.89 -11.49 -2.91
CA ILE A 119 -12.06 -11.15 -2.09
C ILE A 119 -11.97 -11.93 -0.79
N MET A 120 -12.17 -11.25 0.35
CA MET A 120 -12.09 -11.86 1.68
C MET A 120 -13.12 -11.25 2.62
N GLU A 121 -13.46 -11.96 3.69
CA GLU A 121 -14.46 -11.52 4.67
C GLU A 121 -13.96 -10.36 5.54
N SER A 122 -12.67 -10.33 5.86
CA SER A 122 -12.07 -9.28 6.68
C SER A 122 -10.58 -9.15 6.44
N LEU A 123 -10.05 -7.94 6.58
CA LEU A 123 -8.59 -7.70 6.56
C LEU A 123 -7.99 -8.00 7.94
N PRO A 124 -6.79 -8.63 8.00
CA PRO A 124 -6.06 -8.77 9.25
C PRO A 124 -5.66 -7.40 9.77
N LYS A 125 -6.07 -7.06 11.00
CA LYS A 125 -5.80 -5.76 11.64
C LYS A 125 -5.21 -5.95 13.03
N SER A 126 -4.35 -5.03 13.42
CA SER A 126 -3.89 -4.91 14.81
C SER A 126 -5.03 -4.43 15.72
N PRO A 127 -4.89 -4.55 17.06
CA PRO A 127 -5.87 -3.98 18.01
C PRO A 127 -6.12 -2.48 17.81
N THR A 128 -5.19 -1.75 17.20
CA THR A 128 -5.33 -0.33 16.88
C THR A 128 -5.97 -0.05 15.51
N GLY A 129 -6.47 -1.10 14.83
CA GLY A 129 -7.13 -0.99 13.52
C GLY A 129 -6.19 -0.91 12.31
N LYS A 130 -4.87 -1.02 12.50
CA LYS A 130 -3.90 -0.97 11.41
C LYS A 130 -3.84 -2.30 10.67
N VAL A 131 -3.94 -2.28 9.35
CA VAL A 131 -3.79 -3.48 8.49
C VAL A 131 -2.41 -4.11 8.67
N LEU A 132 -2.40 -5.42 8.92
CA LEU A 132 -1.19 -6.24 9.09
C LEU A 132 -0.72 -6.77 7.72
N ARG A 133 -0.11 -5.89 6.91
CA ARG A 133 0.35 -6.22 5.55
C ARG A 133 1.30 -7.43 5.49
N LYS A 134 2.01 -7.72 6.60
CA LYS A 134 2.88 -8.90 6.68
C LYS A 134 2.07 -10.20 6.60
N GLU A 135 0.89 -10.25 7.19
CA GLU A 135 0.00 -11.41 7.14
C GLU A 135 -0.58 -11.59 5.73
N LEU A 136 -0.97 -10.49 5.07
CA LEU A 136 -1.43 -10.53 3.69
C LEU A 136 -0.37 -11.05 2.70
N ARG A 137 0.93 -10.80 2.98
CA ARG A 137 2.03 -11.33 2.15
C ARG A 137 2.25 -12.82 2.31
N ALA A 138 1.71 -13.44 3.35
CA ALA A 138 1.81 -14.87 3.63
C ALA A 138 0.67 -15.69 2.98
N LEU A 139 -0.35 -15.01 2.44
CA LEU A 139 -1.46 -15.60 1.66
C LEU A 139 -1.08 -15.73 0.18
#